data_e64a05394fc478d49e712c86b133ac11
#
_entry.id   e64a05394fc478d49e712c86b133ac11
#
_cell.length_a   1.000
_cell.length_b   1.000
_cell.length_c   1.000
_cell.angle_alpha   90.00
_cell.angle_beta   90.00
_cell.angle_gamma   90.00
#
_symmetry.space_group_name_H-M   'P 1'
#
loop_
_entity.id
_entity.type
_entity.pdbx_description
1 polymer ?
#
loop_
_entity_poly.entity_id
_entity_poly.type
_entity_poly.pdbx_seq_one_letter_code
_entity_poly.pdbx_strand_id
1 'polypeptide(L)'
;YQTATAFKNVFMLAGTGVFLTIPIAFFLATVINQKFRGLRLFKTFYFMPVVINRIAISLMFTFILYPKMGPVTVLLREFGIRGVNILGNYATAMPAVCLIYMWCDAGFQMIVFSSGLAAIPDEIYEAAQIDGVSSFQKLRYITIPMMKSTFKIVLVFVFTGAFKMFDLVMGLTSGGPGGATEVPNTLLYNNAFTYSRLGYADSIAVVVVLICLAFSFVVNLVFRQR
;
A
#
# COMPACT_ATOMS: atom_id res chain seq x y z
N TYR A 1 -22.42 -7.05 -11.59
CA TYR A 1 -22.04 -5.64 -11.39
C TYR A 1 -21.07 -5.48 -10.21
N GLN A 2 -21.41 -6.03 -9.04
CA GLN A 2 -20.57 -5.95 -7.81
C GLN A 2 -19.18 -6.56 -8.00
N THR A 3 -19.06 -7.67 -8.68
CA THR A 3 -17.76 -8.32 -8.94
C THR A 3 -16.84 -7.44 -9.76
N ALA A 4 -17.35 -6.81 -10.83
CA ALA A 4 -16.56 -5.91 -11.66
C ALA A 4 -16.05 -4.70 -10.85
N THR A 5 -16.90 -4.14 -9.98
CA THR A 5 -16.53 -3.04 -9.08
C THR A 5 -15.45 -3.49 -8.08
N ALA A 6 -15.59 -4.68 -7.49
CA ALA A 6 -14.61 -5.22 -6.54
C ALA A 6 -13.23 -5.41 -7.19
N PHE A 7 -13.18 -5.96 -8.40
CA PHE A 7 -11.91 -6.09 -9.14
C PHE A 7 -11.34 -4.74 -9.57
N LYS A 8 -12.16 -3.78 -10.01
CA LYS A 8 -11.72 -2.41 -10.29
C LYS A 8 -11.07 -1.77 -9.05
N ASN A 9 -11.70 -1.91 -7.89
CA ASN A 9 -11.23 -1.33 -6.64
C ASN A 9 -9.89 -1.95 -6.18
N VAL A 10 -9.73 -3.26 -6.30
CA VAL A 10 -8.47 -3.90 -5.94
C VAL A 10 -7.33 -3.51 -6.89
N PHE A 11 -7.61 -3.33 -8.18
CA PHE A 11 -6.61 -2.77 -9.10
C PHE A 11 -6.27 -1.31 -8.78
N MET A 12 -7.22 -0.53 -8.28
CA MET A 12 -6.95 0.82 -7.78
C MET A 12 -6.06 0.80 -6.53
N LEU A 13 -6.29 -0.14 -5.58
CA LEU A 13 -5.40 -0.37 -4.44
C LEU A 13 -4.00 -0.79 -4.89
N ALA A 14 -3.91 -1.76 -5.80
CA ALA A 14 -2.63 -2.21 -6.33
C ALA A 14 -1.90 -1.08 -7.06
N GLY A 15 -2.61 -0.26 -7.84
CA GLY A 15 -2.07 0.94 -8.49
C GLY A 15 -1.57 1.96 -7.47
N THR A 16 -2.34 2.25 -6.42
CA THR A 16 -1.87 3.10 -5.29
C THR A 16 -0.61 2.53 -4.66
N GLY A 17 -0.55 1.22 -4.45
CA GLY A 17 0.63 0.54 -3.93
C GLY A 17 1.85 0.74 -4.82
N VAL A 18 1.72 0.52 -6.13
CA VAL A 18 2.84 0.62 -7.08
C VAL A 18 3.27 2.07 -7.30
N PHE A 19 2.33 3.00 -7.49
CA PHE A 19 2.65 4.38 -7.91
C PHE A 19 2.85 5.36 -6.74
N LEU A 20 2.32 5.05 -5.56
CA LEU A 20 2.48 5.91 -4.38
C LEU A 20 3.27 5.23 -3.27
N THR A 21 2.88 4.01 -2.85
CA THR A 21 3.53 3.34 -1.70
C THR A 21 4.98 2.98 -2.01
N ILE A 22 5.28 2.42 -3.18
CA ILE A 22 6.67 2.05 -3.56
C ILE A 22 7.59 3.27 -3.61
N PRO A 23 7.28 4.37 -4.33
CA PRO A 23 8.15 5.55 -4.35
C PRO A 23 8.34 6.17 -2.97
N ILE A 24 7.27 6.29 -2.17
CA ILE A 24 7.35 6.84 -0.82
C ILE A 24 8.21 5.95 0.07
N ALA A 25 7.99 4.64 0.05
CA ALA A 25 8.77 3.68 0.85
C ALA A 25 10.24 3.67 0.45
N PHE A 26 10.55 3.75 -0.84
CA PHE A 26 11.92 3.84 -1.34
C PHE A 26 12.58 5.14 -0.90
N PHE A 27 11.89 6.28 -1.02
CA PHE A 27 12.37 7.56 -0.51
C PHE A 27 12.65 7.52 0.99
N LEU A 28 11.71 7.02 1.79
CA LEU A 28 11.89 6.84 3.24
C LEU A 28 13.07 5.92 3.57
N ALA A 29 13.27 4.85 2.80
CA ALA A 29 14.41 3.94 2.96
C ALA A 29 15.74 4.64 2.69
N THR A 30 15.82 5.50 1.66
CA THR A 30 17.03 6.28 1.38
C THR A 30 17.34 7.26 2.51
N VAL A 31 16.33 7.89 3.11
CA VAL A 31 16.49 8.76 4.28
C VAL A 31 16.98 7.97 5.51
N ILE A 32 16.41 6.79 5.74
CA ILE A 32 16.77 5.92 6.87
C ILE A 32 18.19 5.37 6.78
N ASN A 33 18.72 5.17 5.57
CA ASN A 33 20.10 4.72 5.37
C ASN A 33 21.14 5.84 5.61
N GLN A 34 20.72 7.08 5.77
CA GLN A 34 21.60 8.17 6.18
C GLN A 34 21.77 8.14 7.69
N LYS A 35 23.02 8.30 8.18
CA LYS A 35 23.33 8.38 9.61
C LYS A 35 22.99 9.77 10.13
N PHE A 36 21.82 9.96 10.78
CA PHE A 36 21.43 11.23 11.41
C PHE A 36 20.88 11.02 12.84
N ARG A 37 20.95 12.09 13.66
CA ARG A 37 20.38 12.09 15.02
C ARG A 37 18.84 11.95 14.93
N GLY A 38 18.27 10.98 15.66
CA GLY A 38 16.81 10.72 15.64
C GLY A 38 16.35 9.60 14.70
N LEU A 39 17.26 8.95 13.97
CA LEU A 39 16.97 7.84 13.06
C LEU A 39 16.08 6.75 13.70
N ARG A 40 16.32 6.42 14.96
CA ARG A 40 15.56 5.40 15.70
C ARG A 40 14.09 5.79 15.86
N LEU A 41 13.83 7.04 16.23
CA LEU A 41 12.47 7.58 16.36
C LEU A 41 11.76 7.61 15.00
N PHE A 42 12.46 8.04 13.95
CA PHE A 42 11.93 8.06 12.60
C PHE A 42 11.50 6.65 12.14
N LYS A 43 12.36 5.64 12.30
CA LYS A 43 12.05 4.24 12.01
C LYS A 43 10.80 3.77 12.77
N THR A 44 10.73 4.05 14.07
CA THR A 44 9.62 3.65 14.94
C THR A 44 8.31 4.28 14.46
N PHE A 45 8.33 5.57 14.11
CA PHE A 45 7.13 6.30 13.70
C PHE A 45 6.52 5.77 12.40
N TYR A 46 7.37 5.50 11.39
CA TYR A 46 6.90 4.98 10.11
C TYR A 46 6.60 3.48 10.12
N PHE A 47 7.18 2.74 11.05
CA PHE A 47 6.90 1.31 11.22
C PHE A 47 5.70 1.02 12.14
N MET A 48 5.32 1.96 13.01
CA MET A 48 4.24 1.79 13.98
C MET A 48 2.92 1.31 13.32
N PRO A 49 2.47 1.86 12.18
CA PRO A 49 1.23 1.40 11.54
C PRO A 49 1.24 -0.07 11.12
N VAL A 50 2.42 -0.62 10.85
CA VAL A 50 2.58 -2.02 10.42
C VAL A 50 2.29 -3.00 11.56
N VAL A 51 2.58 -2.60 12.80
CA VAL A 51 2.43 -3.45 14.00
C VAL A 51 1.00 -3.40 14.54
N ILE A 52 0.29 -2.31 14.29
CA ILE A 52 -1.08 -2.13 14.77
C ILE A 52 -2.03 -3.01 13.94
N ASN A 53 -2.98 -3.65 14.63
CA ASN A 53 -4.03 -4.41 13.95
C ASN A 53 -4.82 -3.52 12.99
N ARG A 54 -5.03 -3.98 11.74
CA ARG A 54 -5.69 -3.21 10.68
C ARG A 54 -7.15 -2.86 10.99
N ILE A 55 -7.85 -3.70 11.78
CA ILE A 55 -9.20 -3.39 12.25
C ILE A 55 -9.16 -2.21 13.25
N ALA A 56 -8.19 -2.21 14.16
CA ALA A 56 -8.02 -1.08 15.08
C ALA A 56 -7.70 0.23 14.34
N ILE A 57 -6.84 0.17 13.33
CA ILE A 57 -6.56 1.30 12.44
C ILE A 57 -7.83 1.77 11.73
N SER A 58 -8.64 0.85 11.21
CA SER A 58 -9.87 1.21 10.51
C SER A 58 -10.87 1.93 11.43
N LEU A 59 -11.03 1.44 12.66
CA LEU A 59 -11.86 2.12 13.66
C LEU A 59 -11.33 3.52 14.00
N MET A 60 -10.02 3.66 14.20
CA MET A 60 -9.39 4.95 14.45
C MET A 60 -9.68 5.95 13.30
N PHE A 61 -9.50 5.52 12.04
CA PHE A 61 -9.77 6.38 10.89
C PHE A 61 -11.27 6.64 10.68
N THR A 62 -12.16 5.73 11.08
CA THR A 62 -13.60 5.99 11.09
C THR A 62 -13.94 7.16 12.01
N PHE A 63 -13.31 7.25 13.19
CA PHE A 63 -13.45 8.41 14.09
C PHE A 63 -12.78 9.68 13.55
N ILE A 64 -11.57 9.57 12.98
CA ILE A 64 -10.84 10.70 12.40
C ILE A 64 -11.61 11.34 11.24
N LEU A 65 -12.25 10.51 10.40
CA LEU A 65 -13.01 10.94 9.23
C LEU A 65 -14.53 11.08 9.52
N TYR A 66 -14.93 10.98 10.80
CA TYR A 66 -16.34 11.00 11.16
C TYR A 66 -17.02 12.32 10.72
N PRO A 67 -18.19 12.25 10.03
CA PRO A 67 -18.89 13.43 9.58
C PRO A 67 -19.23 14.36 10.75
N LYS A 68 -19.05 15.67 10.58
CA LYS A 68 -19.34 16.76 11.54
C LYS A 68 -18.38 16.88 12.74
N MET A 69 -17.84 15.81 13.30
CA MET A 69 -17.09 15.83 14.57
C MET A 69 -15.64 15.32 14.46
N GLY A 70 -15.30 14.61 13.37
CA GLY A 70 -13.94 14.09 13.17
C GLY A 70 -12.91 15.19 12.97
N PRO A 71 -11.68 15.04 13.48
CA PRO A 71 -10.62 16.05 13.37
C PRO A 71 -10.40 16.54 11.92
N VAL A 72 -10.41 15.63 10.94
CA VAL A 72 -10.23 15.99 9.53
C VAL A 72 -11.42 16.79 9.00
N THR A 73 -12.64 16.41 9.35
CA THR A 73 -13.84 17.11 8.89
C THR A 73 -14.01 18.48 9.56
N VAL A 74 -13.53 18.63 10.79
CA VAL A 74 -13.46 19.93 11.49
C VAL A 74 -12.46 20.84 10.80
N LEU A 75 -11.24 20.34 10.49
CA LEU A 75 -10.24 21.11 9.76
C LEU A 75 -10.75 21.54 8.39
N LEU A 76 -11.36 20.64 7.62
CA LEU A 76 -11.92 20.98 6.30
C LEU A 76 -13.00 22.08 6.40
N ARG A 77 -13.79 22.09 7.47
CA ARG A 77 -14.79 23.13 7.73
C ARG A 77 -14.17 24.51 7.96
N GLU A 78 -13.02 24.59 8.66
CA GLU A 78 -12.27 25.84 8.83
C GLU A 78 -11.78 26.42 7.49
N PHE A 79 -11.46 25.52 6.52
CA PHE A 79 -11.14 25.93 5.15
C PHE A 79 -12.37 26.18 4.27
N GLY A 80 -13.59 26.26 4.87
CA GLY A 80 -14.83 26.57 4.15
C GLY A 80 -15.51 25.36 3.48
N ILE A 81 -14.94 24.14 3.58
CA ILE A 81 -15.49 22.92 2.99
C ILE A 81 -16.45 22.27 3.99
N ARG A 82 -17.76 22.45 3.79
CA ARG A 82 -18.80 21.99 4.70
C ARG A 82 -19.51 20.75 4.18
N GLY A 83 -20.10 19.95 5.09
CA GLY A 83 -20.95 18.81 4.74
C GLY A 83 -20.19 17.60 4.21
N VAL A 84 -18.90 17.50 4.48
CA VAL A 84 -18.05 16.40 3.97
C VAL A 84 -18.34 15.11 4.74
N ASN A 85 -18.72 14.07 3.99
CA ASN A 85 -18.77 12.69 4.48
C ASN A 85 -17.86 11.84 3.60
N ILE A 86 -16.59 11.73 3.98
CA ILE A 86 -15.54 11.12 3.13
C ILE A 86 -15.81 9.63 2.90
N LEU A 87 -16.12 8.88 3.96
CA LEU A 87 -16.36 7.44 3.88
C LEU A 87 -17.78 7.09 3.42
N GLY A 88 -18.74 8.00 3.60
CA GLY A 88 -20.13 7.81 3.18
C GLY A 88 -20.45 8.31 1.77
N ASN A 89 -19.49 8.88 1.05
CA ASN A 89 -19.66 9.35 -0.32
C ASN A 89 -19.00 8.37 -1.30
N TYR A 90 -19.76 7.97 -2.34
CA TYR A 90 -19.32 7.00 -3.34
C TYR A 90 -18.00 7.39 -4.05
N ALA A 91 -17.81 8.69 -4.33
CA ALA A 91 -16.62 9.16 -5.04
C ALA A 91 -15.37 9.27 -4.16
N THR A 92 -15.52 9.51 -2.85
CA THR A 92 -14.39 9.78 -1.94
C THR A 92 -14.01 8.59 -1.06
N ALA A 93 -14.90 7.61 -0.88
CA ALA A 93 -14.66 6.48 0.01
C ALA A 93 -13.47 5.63 -0.44
N MET A 94 -13.43 5.20 -1.71
CA MET A 94 -12.33 4.37 -2.20
C MET A 94 -10.98 5.10 -2.24
N PRO A 95 -10.85 6.34 -2.69
CA PRO A 95 -9.62 7.14 -2.53
C PRO A 95 -9.14 7.25 -1.08
N ALA A 96 -10.05 7.45 -0.11
CA ALA A 96 -9.68 7.49 1.30
C ALA A 96 -9.12 6.14 1.79
N VAL A 97 -9.75 5.02 1.41
CA VAL A 97 -9.23 3.67 1.70
C VAL A 97 -7.84 3.49 1.10
N CYS A 98 -7.61 3.94 -0.14
CA CYS A 98 -6.30 3.86 -0.80
C CYS A 98 -5.21 4.65 -0.05
N LEU A 99 -5.52 5.86 0.44
CA LEU A 99 -4.57 6.66 1.21
C LEU A 99 -4.23 6.03 2.57
N ILE A 100 -5.23 5.49 3.27
CA ILE A 100 -5.02 4.79 4.54
C ILE A 100 -4.20 3.52 4.32
N TYR A 101 -4.50 2.75 3.26
CA TYR A 101 -3.73 1.58 2.86
C TYR A 101 -2.27 1.91 2.60
N MET A 102 -2.01 2.96 1.81
CA MET A 102 -0.66 3.46 1.53
C MET A 102 0.10 3.78 2.82
N TRP A 103 -0.52 4.50 3.75
CA TRP A 103 0.08 4.84 5.03
C TRP A 103 0.40 3.61 5.88
N CYS A 104 -0.49 2.62 5.92
CA CYS A 104 -0.29 1.37 6.65
C CYS A 104 0.86 0.53 6.10
N ASP A 105 1.02 0.51 4.76
CA ASP A 105 1.96 -0.41 4.10
C ASP A 105 3.34 0.21 3.84
N ALA A 106 3.45 1.54 3.78
CA ALA A 106 4.69 2.23 3.46
C ALA A 106 5.85 1.87 4.40
N GLY A 107 5.58 1.70 5.69
CA GLY A 107 6.58 1.34 6.69
C GLY A 107 7.20 -0.05 6.48
N PHE A 108 6.40 -1.04 6.09
CA PHE A 108 6.90 -2.38 5.79
C PHE A 108 7.79 -2.36 4.54
N GLN A 109 7.31 -1.75 3.46
CA GLN A 109 8.09 -1.65 2.22
C GLN A 109 9.38 -0.84 2.41
N MET A 110 9.36 0.20 3.26
CA MET A 110 10.53 0.98 3.64
C MET A 110 11.63 0.09 4.27
N ILE A 111 11.26 -0.84 5.16
CA ILE A 111 12.23 -1.75 5.77
C ILE A 111 12.81 -2.71 4.72
N VAL A 112 11.97 -3.25 3.84
CA VAL A 112 12.43 -4.13 2.75
C VAL A 112 13.42 -3.39 1.84
N PHE A 113 13.12 -2.14 1.47
CA PHE A 113 14.06 -1.32 0.71
C PHE A 113 15.33 -0.97 1.49
N SER A 114 15.21 -0.67 2.78
CA SER A 114 16.37 -0.38 3.64
C SER A 114 17.33 -1.57 3.72
N SER A 115 16.81 -2.80 3.80
CA SER A 115 17.66 -4.01 3.77
C SER A 115 18.34 -4.20 2.41
N GLY A 116 17.64 -3.90 1.30
CA GLY A 116 18.24 -3.94 -0.03
C GLY A 116 19.32 -2.89 -0.24
N LEU A 117 19.14 -1.68 0.29
CA LEU A 117 20.15 -0.62 0.26
C LEU A 117 21.39 -0.99 1.09
N ALA A 118 21.19 -1.58 2.26
CA ALA A 118 22.27 -2.02 3.14
C ALA A 118 23.09 -3.21 2.56
N ALA A 119 22.56 -3.91 1.57
CA ALA A 119 23.28 -5.00 0.89
C ALA A 119 24.23 -4.50 -0.21
N ILE A 120 24.21 -3.22 -0.57
CA ILE A 120 25.14 -2.63 -1.54
C ILE A 120 26.43 -2.30 -0.81
N PRO A 121 27.61 -2.82 -1.24
CA PRO A 121 28.90 -2.53 -0.62
C PRO A 121 29.22 -1.02 -0.66
N ASP A 122 29.73 -0.51 0.45
CA ASP A 122 30.11 0.91 0.59
C ASP A 122 31.21 1.30 -0.42
N GLU A 123 32.10 0.37 -0.78
CA GLU A 123 33.19 0.56 -1.76
C GLU A 123 32.67 1.04 -3.14
N ILE A 124 31.49 0.60 -3.55
CA ILE A 124 30.86 1.03 -4.81
C ILE A 124 30.47 2.52 -4.73
N TYR A 125 29.97 2.96 -3.58
CA TYR A 125 29.61 4.35 -3.36
C TYR A 125 30.84 5.25 -3.21
N GLU A 126 31.92 4.74 -2.60
CA GLU A 126 33.23 5.44 -2.48
C GLU A 126 33.87 5.62 -3.85
N ALA A 127 33.93 4.56 -4.66
CA ALA A 127 34.45 4.65 -6.03
C ALA A 127 33.68 5.69 -6.86
N ALA A 128 32.35 5.64 -6.82
CA ALA A 128 31.50 6.61 -7.53
C ALA A 128 31.70 8.06 -7.03
N GLN A 129 32.10 8.24 -5.78
CA GLN A 129 32.40 9.56 -5.24
C GLN A 129 33.76 10.08 -5.72
N ILE A 130 34.76 9.21 -5.86
CA ILE A 130 36.08 9.53 -6.45
C ILE A 130 35.90 9.93 -7.92
N ASP A 131 35.02 9.23 -8.66
CA ASP A 131 34.71 9.52 -10.07
C ASP A 131 33.86 10.81 -10.25
N GLY A 132 33.51 11.52 -9.18
CA GLY A 132 32.75 12.76 -9.23
C GLY A 132 31.28 12.59 -9.62
N VAL A 133 30.71 11.39 -9.45
CA VAL A 133 29.32 11.07 -9.77
C VAL A 133 28.35 11.83 -8.84
N SER A 134 27.41 12.59 -9.42
CA SER A 134 26.42 13.33 -8.65
C SER A 134 25.45 12.39 -7.91
N SER A 135 24.79 12.90 -6.84
CA SER A 135 23.83 12.09 -6.06
C SER A 135 22.68 11.54 -6.91
N PHE A 136 22.20 12.28 -7.90
CA PHE A 136 21.15 11.81 -8.82
C PHE A 136 21.67 10.71 -9.76
N GLN A 137 22.87 10.87 -10.29
CA GLN A 137 23.52 9.84 -11.12
C GLN A 137 23.80 8.56 -10.31
N LYS A 138 24.28 8.70 -9.08
CA LYS A 138 24.46 7.59 -8.13
C LYS A 138 23.14 6.83 -7.92
N LEU A 139 22.06 7.53 -7.66
CA LEU A 139 20.73 6.93 -7.50
C LEU A 139 20.28 6.19 -8.78
N ARG A 140 20.39 6.85 -9.94
CA ARG A 140 19.84 6.36 -11.21
C ARG A 140 20.64 5.23 -11.84
N TYR A 141 21.97 5.28 -11.74
CA TYR A 141 22.85 4.36 -12.46
C TYR A 141 23.49 3.30 -11.58
N ILE A 142 23.51 3.49 -10.24
CA ILE A 142 24.10 2.53 -9.30
C ILE A 142 23.00 1.94 -8.41
N THR A 143 22.36 2.75 -7.60
CA THR A 143 21.44 2.27 -6.56
C THR A 143 20.23 1.54 -7.14
N ILE A 144 19.49 2.16 -8.04
CA ILE A 144 18.27 1.55 -8.64
C ILE A 144 18.58 0.25 -9.38
N PRO A 145 19.61 0.17 -10.25
CA PRO A 145 19.97 -1.08 -10.92
C PRO A 145 20.38 -2.20 -9.96
N MET A 146 21.17 -1.88 -8.92
CA MET A 146 21.62 -2.87 -7.94
C MET A 146 20.46 -3.37 -7.06
N MET A 147 19.44 -2.55 -6.84
CA MET A 147 18.24 -2.92 -6.09
C MET A 147 17.16 -3.61 -6.93
N LYS A 148 17.42 -3.98 -8.17
CA LYS A 148 16.45 -4.61 -9.06
C LYS A 148 15.74 -5.81 -8.42
N SER A 149 16.47 -6.65 -7.69
CA SER A 149 15.90 -7.80 -6.96
C SER A 149 14.96 -7.37 -5.84
N THR A 150 15.33 -6.33 -5.09
CA THR A 150 14.48 -5.77 -4.02
C THR A 150 13.21 -5.15 -4.58
N PHE A 151 13.29 -4.37 -5.67
CA PHE A 151 12.11 -3.83 -6.35
C PHE A 151 11.16 -4.92 -6.82
N LYS A 152 11.69 -6.02 -7.35
CA LYS A 152 10.90 -7.20 -7.74
C LYS A 152 10.13 -7.76 -6.55
N ILE A 153 10.78 -7.98 -5.41
CA ILE A 153 10.16 -8.51 -4.20
C ILE A 153 9.07 -7.57 -3.70
N VAL A 154 9.36 -6.26 -3.59
CA VAL A 154 8.42 -5.25 -3.14
C VAL A 154 7.21 -5.17 -4.07
N LEU A 155 7.42 -5.22 -5.39
CA LEU A 155 6.32 -5.18 -6.36
C LEU A 155 5.36 -6.36 -6.18
N VAL A 156 5.89 -7.57 -5.97
CA VAL A 156 5.06 -8.76 -5.71
C VAL A 156 4.33 -8.62 -4.38
N PHE A 157 4.97 -8.14 -3.32
CA PHE A 157 4.32 -7.94 -2.02
C PHE A 157 3.20 -6.91 -2.08
N VAL A 158 3.44 -5.77 -2.71
CA VAL A 158 2.45 -4.69 -2.84
C VAL A 158 1.22 -5.18 -3.62
N PHE A 159 1.44 -5.84 -4.75
CA PHE A 159 0.34 -6.34 -5.58
C PHE A 159 -0.47 -7.42 -4.86
N THR A 160 0.20 -8.46 -4.34
CA THR A 160 -0.48 -9.54 -3.63
C THR A 160 -1.12 -9.07 -2.32
N GLY A 161 -0.52 -8.10 -1.64
CA GLY A 161 -1.07 -7.44 -0.45
C GLY A 161 -2.38 -6.72 -0.75
N ALA A 162 -2.45 -5.98 -1.87
CA ALA A 162 -3.68 -5.33 -2.30
C ALA A 162 -4.81 -6.36 -2.57
N PHE A 163 -4.49 -7.45 -3.26
CA PHE A 163 -5.46 -8.53 -3.56
C PHE A 163 -5.91 -9.32 -2.32
N LYS A 164 -5.11 -9.33 -1.25
CA LYS A 164 -5.47 -9.92 0.05
C LYS A 164 -6.19 -8.96 1.00
N MET A 165 -6.40 -7.70 0.58
CA MET A 165 -7.02 -6.69 1.42
C MET A 165 -8.45 -7.10 1.81
N PHE A 166 -8.70 -7.15 3.14
CA PHE A 166 -10.00 -7.45 3.74
C PHE A 166 -10.24 -6.56 4.97
N ASP A 167 -9.37 -6.68 5.97
CA ASP A 167 -9.58 -6.13 7.31
C ASP A 167 -9.83 -4.62 7.31
N LEU A 168 -9.01 -3.88 6.54
CA LEU A 168 -9.10 -2.42 6.46
C LEU A 168 -10.41 -1.98 5.82
N VAL A 169 -10.80 -2.60 4.70
CA VAL A 169 -12.04 -2.27 3.99
C VAL A 169 -13.25 -2.65 4.83
N MET A 170 -13.21 -3.84 5.43
CA MET A 170 -14.30 -4.33 6.27
C MET A 170 -14.52 -3.41 7.48
N GLY A 171 -13.44 -3.00 8.15
CA GLY A 171 -13.52 -2.14 9.33
C GLY A 171 -13.85 -0.67 9.03
N LEU A 172 -13.47 -0.13 7.86
CA LEU A 172 -13.75 1.27 7.50
C LEU A 172 -15.17 1.48 6.97
N THR A 173 -15.63 0.62 6.07
CA THR A 173 -16.80 0.86 5.24
C THR A 173 -17.68 -0.37 5.03
N SER A 174 -17.22 -1.56 5.42
CA SER A 174 -17.87 -2.84 5.11
C SER A 174 -18.21 -2.99 3.61
N GLY A 175 -17.36 -2.45 2.72
CA GLY A 175 -17.57 -2.43 1.28
C GLY A 175 -18.43 -1.27 0.76
N GLY A 176 -19.04 -0.45 1.67
CA GLY A 176 -19.95 0.66 1.33
C GLY A 176 -19.25 1.96 0.95
N PRO A 177 -20.02 3.03 0.66
CA PRO A 177 -21.47 3.03 0.39
C PRO A 177 -21.82 2.37 -0.95
N GLY A 178 -22.90 1.58 -0.99
CA GLY A 178 -23.41 0.99 -2.24
C GLY A 178 -22.41 0.14 -3.03
N GLY A 179 -21.43 -0.49 -2.37
CA GLY A 179 -20.36 -1.26 -2.99
C GLY A 179 -19.15 -0.44 -3.50
N ALA A 180 -19.10 0.86 -3.17
CA ALA A 180 -18.04 1.76 -3.67
C ALA A 180 -16.63 1.32 -3.27
N THR A 181 -16.47 0.67 -2.13
CA THR A 181 -15.19 0.18 -1.62
C THR A 181 -15.10 -1.35 -1.59
N GLU A 182 -16.06 -2.05 -2.19
CA GLU A 182 -16.05 -3.51 -2.26
C GLU A 182 -14.76 -4.00 -2.92
N VAL A 183 -14.13 -5.00 -2.32
CA VAL A 183 -12.94 -5.68 -2.85
C VAL A 183 -13.22 -7.18 -2.96
N PRO A 184 -12.44 -7.96 -3.73
CA PRO A 184 -12.72 -9.38 -3.92
C PRO A 184 -12.89 -10.16 -2.61
N ASN A 185 -12.09 -9.87 -1.59
CA ASN A 185 -12.17 -10.60 -0.31
C ASN A 185 -13.37 -10.20 0.55
N THR A 186 -13.84 -8.93 0.51
CA THR A 186 -15.09 -8.56 1.18
C THR A 186 -16.29 -9.17 0.46
N LEU A 187 -16.25 -9.19 -0.89
CA LEU A 187 -17.27 -9.84 -1.69
C LEU A 187 -17.31 -11.37 -1.44
N LEU A 188 -16.14 -12.01 -1.36
CA LEU A 188 -15.98 -13.42 -1.00
C LEU A 188 -16.61 -13.69 0.37
N TYR A 189 -16.22 -12.92 1.38
CA TYR A 189 -16.71 -13.06 2.75
C TYR A 189 -18.24 -12.94 2.83
N ASN A 190 -18.80 -11.91 2.22
CA ASN A 190 -20.25 -11.68 2.20
C ASN A 190 -20.99 -12.83 1.50
N ASN A 191 -20.47 -13.35 0.37
CA ASN A 191 -21.09 -14.48 -0.31
C ASN A 191 -20.99 -15.78 0.48
N ALA A 192 -19.84 -16.06 1.10
CA ALA A 192 -19.65 -17.28 1.89
C ALA A 192 -20.49 -17.28 3.16
N PHE A 193 -20.41 -16.22 3.96
CA PHE A 193 -20.91 -16.21 5.34
C PHE A 193 -22.25 -15.49 5.51
N THR A 194 -22.55 -14.48 4.70
CA THR A 194 -23.82 -13.73 4.80
C THR A 194 -24.89 -14.33 3.88
N TYR A 195 -24.52 -14.70 2.65
CA TYR A 195 -25.47 -15.20 1.65
C TYR A 195 -25.43 -16.72 1.48
N SER A 196 -24.56 -17.44 2.18
CA SER A 196 -24.40 -18.91 2.10
C SER A 196 -24.16 -19.44 0.67
N ARG A 197 -23.50 -18.62 -0.19
CA ARG A 197 -23.18 -18.95 -1.58
C ARG A 197 -21.74 -19.41 -1.70
N LEU A 198 -21.39 -20.53 -1.06
CA LEU A 198 -20.02 -21.03 -0.96
C LEU A 198 -19.37 -21.24 -2.32
N GLY A 199 -20.03 -21.88 -3.28
CA GLY A 199 -19.44 -22.13 -4.61
C GLY A 199 -19.07 -20.83 -5.37
N TYR A 200 -19.84 -19.75 -5.17
CA TYR A 200 -19.52 -18.45 -5.74
C TYR A 200 -18.34 -17.79 -5.01
N ALA A 201 -18.28 -17.88 -3.69
CA ALA A 201 -17.15 -17.39 -2.91
C ALA A 201 -15.85 -18.12 -3.29
N ASP A 202 -15.90 -19.46 -3.42
CA ASP A 202 -14.75 -20.26 -3.85
C ASP A 202 -14.27 -19.87 -5.25
N SER A 203 -15.18 -19.58 -6.18
CA SER A 203 -14.80 -19.11 -7.52
C SER A 203 -14.05 -17.78 -7.49
N ILE A 204 -14.45 -16.84 -6.60
CA ILE A 204 -13.73 -15.57 -6.40
C ILE A 204 -12.33 -15.86 -5.84
N ALA A 205 -12.20 -16.74 -4.84
CA ALA A 205 -10.93 -17.10 -4.24
C ALA A 205 -9.94 -17.65 -5.30
N VAL A 206 -10.42 -18.59 -6.13
CA VAL A 206 -9.61 -19.18 -7.21
C VAL A 206 -9.14 -18.11 -8.20
N VAL A 207 -10.02 -17.22 -8.62
CA VAL A 207 -9.66 -16.13 -9.55
C VAL A 207 -8.61 -15.20 -8.93
N VAL A 208 -8.75 -14.82 -7.65
CA VAL A 208 -7.76 -13.99 -6.94
C VAL A 208 -6.39 -14.69 -6.90
N VAL A 209 -6.35 -15.97 -6.57
CA VAL A 209 -5.11 -16.75 -6.52
C VAL A 209 -4.46 -16.80 -7.91
N LEU A 210 -5.23 -17.09 -8.95
CA LEU A 210 -4.71 -17.16 -10.33
C LEU A 210 -4.13 -15.83 -10.79
N ILE A 211 -4.79 -14.71 -10.47
CA ILE A 211 -4.29 -13.36 -10.79
C ILE A 211 -2.96 -13.09 -10.07
N CYS A 212 -2.87 -13.40 -8.76
CA CYS A 212 -1.64 -13.23 -8.00
C CYS A 212 -0.48 -14.07 -8.52
N LEU A 213 -0.75 -15.33 -8.87
CA LEU A 213 0.25 -16.24 -9.46
C LEU A 213 0.71 -15.74 -10.85
N ALA A 214 -0.23 -15.36 -11.71
CA ALA A 214 0.08 -14.83 -13.04
C ALA A 214 0.93 -13.56 -12.93
N PHE A 215 0.56 -12.63 -12.04
CA PHE A 215 1.33 -11.42 -11.81
C PHE A 215 2.75 -11.74 -11.30
N SER A 216 2.88 -12.62 -10.31
CA SER A 216 4.17 -13.04 -9.78
C SER A 216 5.04 -13.69 -10.84
N PHE A 217 4.45 -14.52 -11.70
CA PHE A 217 5.14 -15.15 -12.83
C PHE A 217 5.64 -14.11 -13.86
N VAL A 218 4.78 -13.16 -14.25
CA VAL A 218 5.15 -12.08 -15.17
C VAL A 218 6.28 -11.23 -14.60
N VAL A 219 6.18 -10.83 -13.33
CA VAL A 219 7.25 -10.06 -12.64
C VAL A 219 8.55 -10.87 -12.63
N ASN A 220 8.48 -12.19 -12.40
CA ASN A 220 9.64 -13.07 -12.42
C ASN A 220 10.31 -13.10 -13.82
N LEU A 221 9.53 -13.15 -14.88
CA LEU A 221 10.04 -13.13 -16.26
C LEU A 221 10.71 -11.80 -16.60
N VAL A 222 10.04 -10.67 -16.28
CA VAL A 222 10.51 -9.32 -16.58
C VAL A 222 11.81 -8.98 -15.82
N PHE A 223 11.92 -9.42 -14.56
CA PHE A 223 13.08 -9.19 -13.72
C PHE A 223 14.11 -10.33 -13.75
N ARG A 224 13.97 -11.28 -14.67
CA ARG A 224 14.94 -12.37 -14.83
C ARG A 224 16.32 -11.76 -15.17
N GLN A 225 17.28 -12.03 -14.31
CA GLN A 225 18.68 -11.66 -14.57
C GLN A 225 19.17 -12.58 -15.71
N ARG A 226 19.65 -11.98 -16.79
CA ARG A 226 20.46 -12.66 -17.78
C ARG A 226 21.89 -12.69 -17.29
#